data_3845949a9d431208b8fea9d5e736b569
#
_entry.id   3845949a9d431208b8fea9d5e736b569
#
_cell.length_a   1.000
_cell.length_b   1.000
_cell.length_c   1.000
_cell.angle_alpha   90.00
_cell.angle_beta   90.00
_cell.angle_gamma   90.00
#
_symmetry.space_group_name_H-M   'P 1'
#
loop_
_entity.id
_entity.type
_entity.pdbx_description
1 polymer ?
#
loop_
_entity_poly.entity_id
_entity_poly.type
_entity_poly.pdbx_seq_one_letter_code
_entity_poly.pdbx_strand_id
1 'polypeptide(L)'
;MNILAACLVGLSFASTAFSAPIAAPYDRALISDASILTARDPNGTALGSKRTSSAWSGGMIEGLDLKTVTGTFILPTITDTTHFDLNGNQTFGIWVGIDGSAGEGCGGLLQAGVFLDTFAGLATYKPFYEWISDLPIHEHAQLNLSGGDSVTVTVTATSDTSGPALIENNSKGTAFLLPYANQTKLCQPYTADWIVERPRAHFPGFDNFHLTPLVDFGTITFTGASATTTDGRQIDASDARLQLMDMDISGGDLRLTNATMDDSSIVVTYVGNGKI
;
A
#
# COMPACT_ATOMS: atom_id res chain seq x y z
N MET A 1 72.50 -2.93 25.92
CA MET A 1 71.46 -1.89 25.68
C MET A 1 70.85 -2.18 24.33
N ASN A 2 69.86 -3.11 24.31
CA ASN A 2 69.21 -3.55 23.10
C ASN A 2 67.80 -3.00 23.05
N ILE A 3 67.52 -2.18 22.04
CA ILE A 3 66.18 -1.60 21.81
C ILE A 3 65.46 -2.56 20.81
N LEU A 4 64.41 -3.24 21.28
CA LEU A 4 63.46 -3.97 20.43
C LEU A 4 62.52 -2.97 19.81
N ALA A 5 62.50 -2.90 18.49
CA ALA A 5 61.50 -2.20 17.72
C ALA A 5 60.32 -3.16 17.48
N ALA A 6 59.13 -2.83 17.99
CA ALA A 6 57.88 -3.52 17.73
C ALA A 6 57.27 -2.99 16.43
N CYS A 7 57.19 -3.82 15.38
CA CYS A 7 56.42 -3.55 14.18
C CYS A 7 54.92 -3.76 14.48
N LEU A 8 54.13 -2.69 14.49
CA LEU A 8 52.67 -2.75 14.44
C LEU A 8 52.24 -2.95 12.95
N VAL A 9 51.74 -4.14 12.63
CA VAL A 9 51.07 -4.38 11.36
C VAL A 9 49.61 -3.92 11.52
N GLY A 10 49.30 -2.78 10.93
CA GLY A 10 47.94 -2.28 10.86
C GLY A 10 47.14 -3.07 9.80
N LEU A 11 46.21 -3.88 10.24
CA LEU A 11 45.19 -4.47 9.35
C LEU A 11 44.14 -3.39 9.03
N SER A 12 44.20 -2.83 7.84
CA SER A 12 43.13 -2.01 7.29
C SER A 12 42.00 -2.92 6.79
N PHE A 13 40.90 -2.97 7.53
CA PHE A 13 39.65 -3.53 7.00
C PHE A 13 39.06 -2.53 6.02
N ALA A 14 39.15 -2.83 4.74
CA ALA A 14 38.36 -2.15 3.71
C ALA A 14 36.92 -2.60 3.88
N SER A 15 36.07 -1.77 4.46
CA SER A 15 34.62 -1.94 4.44
C SER A 15 34.14 -1.68 3.01
N THR A 16 33.90 -2.74 2.26
CA THR A 16 33.12 -2.66 1.03
C THR A 16 31.68 -2.37 1.44
N ALA A 17 31.28 -1.10 1.35
CA ALA A 17 29.91 -0.72 1.40
C ALA A 17 29.21 -1.36 0.17
N PHE A 18 28.45 -2.43 0.40
CA PHE A 18 27.45 -2.88 -0.57
C PHE A 18 26.40 -1.77 -0.62
N SER A 19 26.43 -0.96 -1.68
CA SER A 19 25.30 -0.12 -2.01
C SER A 19 24.16 -1.04 -2.38
N ALA A 20 23.10 -1.06 -1.57
CA ALA A 20 21.85 -1.70 -1.96
C ALA A 20 21.41 -1.13 -3.32
N PRO A 21 20.89 -1.95 -4.24
CA PRO A 21 20.38 -1.45 -5.49
C PRO A 21 19.33 -0.37 -5.19
N ILE A 22 19.48 0.78 -5.84
CA ILE A 22 18.50 1.87 -5.79
C ILE A 22 17.18 1.25 -6.26
N ALA A 23 16.16 1.24 -5.41
CA ALA A 23 14.84 0.78 -5.79
C ALA A 23 14.41 1.54 -7.05
N ALA A 24 13.94 0.80 -8.06
CA ALA A 24 13.40 1.42 -9.27
C ALA A 24 12.26 2.36 -8.87
N PRO A 25 12.13 3.54 -9.48
CA PRO A 25 11.01 4.43 -9.21
C PRO A 25 9.72 3.71 -9.55
N TYR A 26 8.81 3.66 -8.59
CA TYR A 26 7.46 3.14 -8.78
C TYR A 26 6.57 4.25 -9.33
N ASP A 27 5.82 3.95 -10.40
CA ASP A 27 4.72 4.79 -10.87
C ASP A 27 3.40 4.10 -10.55
N ARG A 28 2.38 4.87 -10.18
CA ARG A 28 1.10 4.31 -9.73
C ARG A 28 0.03 4.47 -10.78
N ALA A 29 -0.70 3.41 -10.99
CA ALA A 29 -1.91 3.46 -11.79
C ALA A 29 -3.03 4.09 -10.94
N LEU A 30 -3.42 5.32 -11.27
CA LEU A 30 -4.74 5.81 -10.88
C LEU A 30 -5.81 4.82 -11.37
N ILE A 31 -6.93 4.70 -10.66
CA ILE A 31 -8.03 3.79 -11.05
C ILE A 31 -8.69 4.32 -12.34
N SER A 32 -8.01 4.25 -13.47
CA SER A 32 -8.66 4.50 -14.77
C SER A 32 -9.39 3.29 -15.34
N ASP A 33 -9.13 2.10 -14.78
CA ASP A 33 -9.59 0.82 -15.34
C ASP A 33 -10.59 0.07 -14.46
N ALA A 34 -11.28 0.74 -13.52
CA ALA A 34 -12.27 0.07 -12.68
C ALA A 34 -13.58 -0.18 -13.45
N SER A 35 -13.88 -1.42 -13.74
CA SER A 35 -15.21 -1.84 -14.23
C SER A 35 -16.11 -2.19 -13.05
N ILE A 36 -17.35 -1.67 -13.05
CA ILE A 36 -18.35 -1.96 -12.02
C ILE A 36 -19.03 -3.29 -12.36
N LEU A 37 -18.78 -4.31 -11.57
CA LEU A 37 -19.54 -5.56 -11.60
C LEU A 37 -20.50 -5.57 -10.40
N THR A 38 -21.80 -5.61 -10.64
CA THR A 38 -22.80 -5.83 -9.59
C THR A 38 -22.78 -7.29 -9.20
N ALA A 39 -22.13 -7.65 -8.09
CA ALA A 39 -22.23 -8.99 -7.52
C ALA A 39 -23.58 -9.17 -6.84
N ARG A 40 -24.23 -10.31 -7.07
CA ARG A 40 -25.43 -10.75 -6.35
C ARG A 40 -25.12 -12.04 -5.60
N ASP A 41 -25.64 -12.18 -4.39
CA ASP A 41 -25.61 -13.45 -3.69
C ASP A 41 -26.47 -14.50 -4.42
N PRO A 42 -26.39 -15.80 -4.07
CA PRO A 42 -27.22 -16.85 -4.67
C PRO A 42 -28.73 -16.62 -4.50
N ASN A 43 -29.14 -15.73 -3.59
CA ASN A 43 -30.54 -15.38 -3.32
C ASN A 43 -30.98 -14.09 -4.03
N GLY A 44 -30.09 -13.46 -4.83
CA GLY A 44 -30.40 -12.27 -5.61
C GLY A 44 -30.30 -10.95 -4.83
N THR A 45 -29.84 -10.97 -3.57
CA THR A 45 -29.57 -9.78 -2.76
C THR A 45 -28.35 -9.05 -3.34
N ALA A 46 -28.47 -7.76 -3.60
CA ALA A 46 -27.32 -6.95 -3.99
C ALA A 46 -26.32 -6.93 -2.82
N LEU A 47 -25.29 -7.73 -2.88
CA LEU A 47 -24.05 -7.47 -2.16
C LEU A 47 -23.53 -6.15 -2.68
N GLY A 48 -23.13 -5.21 -1.82
CA GLY A 48 -22.67 -3.89 -2.23
C GLY A 48 -21.82 -3.96 -3.50
N SER A 49 -21.88 -2.95 -4.36
CA SER A 49 -21.27 -2.99 -5.69
C SER A 49 -19.80 -3.38 -5.60
N LYS A 50 -19.44 -4.55 -6.13
CA LYS A 50 -18.06 -5.01 -6.17
C LYS A 50 -17.43 -4.51 -7.46
N ARG A 51 -16.26 -3.88 -7.33
CA ARG A 51 -15.47 -3.38 -8.45
C ARG A 51 -14.32 -4.34 -8.77
N THR A 52 -13.77 -4.21 -9.96
CA THR A 52 -12.49 -4.84 -10.32
C THR A 52 -11.48 -3.77 -10.72
N SER A 53 -10.22 -4.03 -10.41
CA SER A 53 -9.08 -3.19 -10.79
C SER A 53 -7.90 -4.09 -11.16
N SER A 54 -7.08 -3.68 -12.10
CA SER A 54 -5.84 -4.41 -12.42
C SER A 54 -4.77 -4.25 -11.33
N ALA A 55 -4.89 -3.23 -10.48
CA ALA A 55 -3.85 -2.83 -9.52
C ALA A 55 -4.28 -2.86 -8.05
N TRP A 56 -5.57 -2.59 -7.75
CA TRP A 56 -6.06 -2.36 -6.39
C TRP A 56 -7.04 -3.44 -5.93
N SER A 57 -6.99 -3.77 -4.66
CA SER A 57 -7.96 -4.63 -3.98
C SER A 57 -8.20 -4.14 -2.56
N GLY A 58 -9.45 -4.16 -2.10
CA GLY A 58 -9.79 -3.70 -0.75
C GLY A 58 -11.17 -3.10 -0.68
N GLY A 59 -11.29 -1.98 0.05
CA GLY A 59 -12.55 -1.27 0.22
C GLY A 59 -12.40 0.24 0.05
N MET A 60 -13.46 0.85 -0.46
CA MET A 60 -13.55 2.28 -0.70
C MET A 60 -14.94 2.80 -0.35
N ILE A 61 -15.02 3.99 0.25
CA ILE A 61 -16.28 4.70 0.49
C ILE A 61 -16.22 6.06 -0.17
N GLU A 62 -17.09 6.30 -1.14
CA GLU A 62 -17.14 7.55 -1.91
C GLU A 62 -18.15 8.57 -1.33
N GLY A 63 -18.01 9.82 -1.74
CA GLY A 63 -18.99 10.87 -1.50
C GLY A 63 -18.98 11.42 -0.08
N LEU A 64 -17.80 11.49 0.55
CA LEU A 64 -17.61 11.94 1.92
C LEU A 64 -16.96 13.33 1.98
N ASP A 65 -17.36 14.11 2.98
CA ASP A 65 -16.62 15.30 3.41
C ASP A 65 -15.64 14.88 4.51
N LEU A 66 -14.49 14.31 4.09
CA LEU A 66 -13.54 13.63 4.96
C LEU A 66 -12.58 14.58 5.65
N LYS A 67 -12.28 14.23 6.90
CA LYS A 67 -11.15 14.80 7.64
C LYS A 67 -10.04 13.79 7.83
N THR A 68 -10.37 12.55 8.21
CA THR A 68 -9.37 11.54 8.58
C THR A 68 -9.83 10.17 8.10
N VAL A 69 -8.89 9.35 7.65
CA VAL A 69 -9.09 7.92 7.36
C VAL A 69 -8.02 7.13 8.11
N THR A 70 -8.42 6.04 8.77
CA THR A 70 -7.51 5.18 9.53
C THR A 70 -7.83 3.70 9.35
N GLY A 71 -6.83 2.86 9.57
CA GLY A 71 -6.98 1.40 9.57
C GLY A 71 -5.74 0.72 10.14
N THR A 72 -5.95 -0.42 10.77
CA THR A 72 -4.88 -1.26 11.35
C THR A 72 -4.82 -2.59 10.60
N PHE A 73 -3.62 -3.05 10.30
CA PHE A 73 -3.39 -4.35 9.68
C PHE A 73 -2.15 -5.03 10.26
N ILE A 74 -2.09 -6.35 10.13
CA ILE A 74 -0.90 -7.15 10.46
C ILE A 74 -0.09 -7.31 9.18
N LEU A 75 1.21 -7.01 9.23
CA LEU A 75 2.12 -7.24 8.10
C LEU A 75 2.24 -8.74 7.84
N PRO A 76 1.96 -9.22 6.62
CA PRO A 76 2.06 -10.64 6.32
C PRO A 76 3.52 -11.09 6.40
N THR A 77 3.73 -12.33 6.86
CA THR A 77 5.03 -12.99 6.77
C THR A 77 5.08 -13.76 5.44
N ILE A 78 5.90 -13.29 4.51
CA ILE A 78 6.04 -13.92 3.21
C ILE A 78 7.01 -15.11 3.36
N THR A 79 6.50 -16.31 3.13
CA THR A 79 7.27 -17.57 3.24
C THR A 79 7.57 -18.19 1.89
N ASP A 80 6.76 -17.92 0.88
CA ASP A 80 6.99 -18.40 -0.49
C ASP A 80 7.48 -17.25 -1.37
N THR A 81 8.75 -17.32 -1.72
CA THR A 81 9.43 -16.38 -2.62
C THR A 81 9.87 -17.06 -3.91
N THR A 82 9.30 -18.22 -4.24
CA THR A 82 9.73 -19.05 -5.39
C THR A 82 9.11 -18.61 -6.71
N HIS A 83 8.06 -17.79 -6.69
CA HIS A 83 7.44 -17.25 -7.88
C HIS A 83 8.02 -15.87 -8.18
N PHE A 84 9.05 -15.84 -9.01
CA PHE A 84 9.74 -14.61 -9.41
C PHE A 84 9.21 -14.10 -10.74
N ASP A 85 9.20 -12.76 -10.89
CA ASP A 85 9.25 -12.16 -12.22
C ASP A 85 10.60 -12.45 -12.90
N LEU A 86 10.77 -12.01 -14.13
CA LEU A 86 12.03 -12.17 -14.89
C LEU A 86 13.26 -11.55 -14.19
N ASN A 87 13.06 -10.73 -13.16
CA ASN A 87 14.09 -10.04 -12.38
C ASN A 87 14.16 -10.48 -10.91
N GLY A 88 13.29 -11.41 -10.48
CA GLY A 88 13.30 -11.95 -9.13
C GLY A 88 12.67 -11.05 -8.05
N ASN A 89 12.02 -9.96 -8.42
CA ASN A 89 11.39 -9.04 -7.50
C ASN A 89 9.86 -9.12 -7.60
N GLN A 90 9.20 -9.16 -6.45
CA GLN A 90 7.75 -8.97 -6.34
C GLN A 90 7.51 -7.86 -5.34
N THR A 91 6.57 -6.97 -5.64
CA THR A 91 6.28 -5.84 -4.78
C THR A 91 4.77 -5.65 -4.68
N PHE A 92 4.28 -5.37 -3.49
CA PHE A 92 2.93 -4.86 -3.28
C PHE A 92 2.89 -3.87 -2.11
N GLY A 93 1.89 -3.01 -2.10
CA GLY A 93 1.64 -2.05 -1.03
C GLY A 93 0.40 -2.42 -0.23
N ILE A 94 0.41 -2.11 1.07
CA ILE A 94 -0.75 -2.11 1.94
C ILE A 94 -0.89 -0.70 2.47
N TRP A 95 -2.01 -0.01 2.19
CA TRP A 95 -2.12 1.39 2.53
C TRP A 95 -3.55 1.84 2.87
N VAL A 96 -3.62 3.00 3.52
CA VAL A 96 -4.82 3.75 3.82
C VAL A 96 -4.71 5.12 3.17
N GLY A 97 -5.79 5.63 2.58
CA GLY A 97 -5.74 6.87 1.81
C GLY A 97 -7.02 7.69 1.80
N ILE A 98 -6.88 8.91 1.31
CA ILE A 98 -7.94 9.83 0.93
C ILE A 98 -7.78 10.13 -0.55
N ASP A 99 -8.79 9.85 -1.36
CA ASP A 99 -8.86 10.01 -2.81
C ASP A 99 -8.03 9.00 -3.63
N GLY A 100 -7.84 9.30 -4.94
CA GLY A 100 -7.19 8.42 -5.90
C GLY A 100 -8.15 7.73 -6.86
N SER A 101 -9.47 7.78 -6.61
CA SER A 101 -10.48 7.44 -7.61
C SER A 101 -10.69 8.67 -8.49
N ALA A 102 -10.25 8.59 -9.74
CA ALA A 102 -10.24 9.72 -10.68
C ALA A 102 -11.60 10.41 -10.83
N GLY A 103 -11.70 11.63 -10.28
CA GLY A 103 -12.71 12.60 -10.64
C GLY A 103 -12.14 13.61 -11.64
N GLU A 104 -12.95 14.19 -12.53
CA GLU A 104 -12.49 15.22 -13.45
C GLU A 104 -11.98 16.45 -12.69
N GLY A 105 -10.75 16.90 -12.97
CA GLY A 105 -10.19 18.15 -12.47
C GLY A 105 -9.53 18.11 -11.10
N CYS A 106 -9.36 16.94 -10.51
CA CYS A 106 -8.56 16.70 -9.31
C CYS A 106 -7.72 15.43 -9.50
N GLY A 107 -6.51 15.39 -8.98
CA GLY A 107 -5.58 14.27 -9.20
C GLY A 107 -4.79 13.93 -7.95
N GLY A 108 -5.16 14.52 -6.80
CA GLY A 108 -4.50 14.23 -5.53
C GLY A 108 -4.92 12.88 -4.95
N LEU A 109 -3.98 12.23 -4.29
CA LEU A 109 -4.20 11.10 -3.40
C LEU A 109 -3.25 11.27 -2.22
N LEU A 110 -3.79 11.42 -1.02
CA LEU A 110 -3.02 11.37 0.22
C LEU A 110 -3.06 9.94 0.75
N GLN A 111 -1.92 9.28 0.84
CA GLN A 111 -1.83 7.91 1.31
C GLN A 111 -0.55 7.65 2.10
N ALA A 112 -0.61 6.64 2.96
CA ALA A 112 0.53 6.09 3.65
C ALA A 112 0.33 4.58 3.88
N GLY A 113 1.42 3.87 4.03
CA GLY A 113 1.36 2.43 4.22
C GLY A 113 2.72 1.76 4.24
N VAL A 114 2.73 0.50 3.86
CA VAL A 114 3.93 -0.32 3.83
C VAL A 114 4.06 -1.01 2.48
N PHE A 115 5.19 -0.81 1.79
CA PHE A 115 5.60 -1.66 0.68
C PHE A 115 6.28 -2.91 1.21
N LEU A 116 5.91 -4.04 0.62
CA LEU A 116 6.62 -5.29 0.78
C LEU A 116 7.34 -5.59 -0.53
N ASP A 117 8.66 -5.67 -0.46
CA ASP A 117 9.50 -6.12 -1.57
C ASP A 117 10.07 -7.49 -1.23
N THR A 118 10.02 -8.42 -2.18
CA THR A 118 10.69 -9.71 -2.05
C THR A 118 11.82 -9.81 -3.08
N PHE A 119 13.01 -10.15 -2.62
CA PHE A 119 14.17 -10.35 -3.46
C PHE A 119 15.03 -11.49 -2.92
N ALA A 120 15.38 -12.43 -3.78
CA ALA A 120 16.26 -13.56 -3.43
C ALA A 120 15.86 -14.32 -2.14
N GLY A 121 14.56 -14.48 -1.92
CA GLY A 121 14.04 -15.18 -0.74
C GLY A 121 13.88 -14.33 0.52
N LEU A 122 14.18 -13.03 0.44
CA LEU A 122 14.07 -12.09 1.55
C LEU A 122 12.90 -11.14 1.32
N ALA A 123 12.09 -10.94 2.35
CA ALA A 123 11.06 -9.91 2.37
C ALA A 123 11.58 -8.67 3.13
N THR A 124 11.39 -7.50 2.54
CA THR A 124 11.66 -6.21 3.17
C THR A 124 10.37 -5.41 3.30
N TYR A 125 10.23 -4.68 4.40
CA TYR A 125 9.03 -3.92 4.73
C TYR A 125 9.43 -2.46 4.82
N LYS A 126 8.93 -1.63 3.89
CA LYS A 126 9.30 -0.23 3.76
C LYS A 126 8.08 0.65 4.03
N PRO A 127 8.07 1.40 5.14
CA PRO A 127 7.02 2.39 5.34
C PRO A 127 7.13 3.47 4.27
N PHE A 128 6.00 3.85 3.69
CA PHE A 128 5.96 4.91 2.70
C PHE A 128 4.86 5.92 3.01
N TYR A 129 5.07 7.14 2.53
CA TYR A 129 4.18 8.28 2.61
C TYR A 129 4.15 8.93 1.25
N GLU A 130 2.96 9.31 0.80
CA GLU A 130 2.82 9.92 -0.51
C GLU A 130 1.62 10.84 -0.60
N TRP A 131 1.83 11.96 -1.26
CA TRP A 131 0.77 12.80 -1.78
C TRP A 131 0.97 12.93 -3.28
N ILE A 132 0.18 12.21 -4.07
CA ILE A 132 0.24 12.29 -5.53
C ILE A 132 -0.28 13.69 -5.92
N SER A 133 0.38 14.44 -6.79
CA SER A 133 0.80 14.19 -8.16
C SER A 133 2.29 14.42 -8.46
N ASP A 134 3.02 15.17 -7.65
CA ASP A 134 4.30 15.73 -8.12
C ASP A 134 5.50 15.36 -7.25
N LEU A 135 5.28 14.65 -6.16
CA LEU A 135 6.36 14.30 -5.24
C LEU A 135 6.66 12.81 -5.30
N PRO A 136 7.95 12.45 -5.25
CA PRO A 136 8.35 11.05 -5.13
C PRO A 136 7.83 10.46 -3.81
N ILE A 137 7.62 9.16 -3.80
CA ILE A 137 7.33 8.40 -2.59
C ILE A 137 8.42 8.67 -1.55
N HIS A 138 8.00 9.06 -0.35
CA HIS A 138 8.90 9.20 0.78
C HIS A 138 8.98 7.88 1.55
N GLU A 139 10.05 7.12 1.36
CA GLU A 139 10.37 5.98 2.20
C GLU A 139 11.05 6.43 3.49
N HIS A 140 10.58 5.95 4.64
CA HIS A 140 11.17 6.29 5.94
C HIS A 140 11.83 5.07 6.58
N ALA A 141 13.14 4.97 6.45
CA ALA A 141 13.95 3.88 7.01
C ALA A 141 13.96 3.82 8.57
N GLN A 142 13.40 4.82 9.26
CA GLN A 142 13.43 4.89 10.73
C GLN A 142 12.36 4.03 11.41
N LEU A 143 11.27 3.66 10.71
CA LEU A 143 10.32 2.68 11.20
C LEU A 143 10.81 1.28 10.84
N ASN A 144 11.38 0.59 11.83
CA ASN A 144 11.80 -0.81 11.65
C ASN A 144 10.57 -1.73 11.64
N LEU A 145 10.15 -2.19 10.46
CA LEU A 145 8.99 -3.06 10.25
C LEU A 145 9.44 -4.49 9.96
N SER A 146 8.62 -5.45 10.39
CA SER A 146 8.85 -6.88 10.20
C SER A 146 7.53 -7.61 9.95
N GLY A 147 7.56 -8.75 9.31
CA GLY A 147 6.39 -9.63 9.21
C GLY A 147 5.82 -9.96 10.59
N GLY A 148 4.50 -9.91 10.72
CA GLY A 148 3.80 -10.08 11.99
C GLY A 148 3.60 -8.80 12.81
N ASP A 149 4.27 -7.68 12.48
CA ASP A 149 4.01 -6.42 13.17
C ASP A 149 2.58 -5.91 12.90
N SER A 150 1.94 -5.39 13.95
CA SER A 150 0.69 -4.65 13.84
C SER A 150 0.99 -3.20 13.48
N VAL A 151 0.41 -2.72 12.39
CA VAL A 151 0.63 -1.36 11.88
C VAL A 151 -0.70 -0.63 11.80
N THR A 152 -0.76 0.58 12.36
CA THR A 152 -1.88 1.52 12.18
C THR A 152 -1.42 2.64 11.25
N VAL A 153 -2.24 2.93 10.26
CA VAL A 153 -2.04 4.06 9.34
C VAL A 153 -3.19 5.03 9.51
N THR A 154 -2.86 6.32 9.58
CA THR A 154 -3.84 7.41 9.66
C THR A 154 -3.42 8.53 8.72
N VAL A 155 -4.30 8.92 7.81
CA VAL A 155 -4.14 10.08 6.94
C VAL A 155 -5.19 11.13 7.29
N THR A 156 -4.79 12.40 7.30
CA THR A 156 -5.67 13.51 7.68
C THR A 156 -5.58 14.62 6.65
N ALA A 157 -6.70 15.00 6.04
CA ALA A 157 -6.82 16.21 5.24
C ALA A 157 -7.16 17.39 6.16
N THR A 158 -6.24 18.33 6.35
CA THR A 158 -6.48 19.59 7.06
C THR A 158 -7.02 20.66 6.11
N SER A 159 -6.78 20.47 4.82
CA SER A 159 -7.39 21.16 3.69
C SER A 159 -7.30 20.23 2.47
N ASP A 160 -7.81 20.68 1.32
CA ASP A 160 -7.69 19.94 0.05
C ASP A 160 -6.27 19.87 -0.52
N THR A 161 -5.30 20.57 0.09
CA THR A 161 -3.89 20.60 -0.34
C THR A 161 -2.89 20.36 0.79
N SER A 162 -3.36 20.05 1.99
CA SER A 162 -2.47 19.92 3.17
C SER A 162 -3.01 18.91 4.17
N GLY A 163 -2.10 18.25 4.88
CA GLY A 163 -2.43 17.34 5.96
C GLY A 163 -1.30 16.39 6.30
N PRO A 164 -1.29 15.77 7.48
CA PRO A 164 -0.31 14.76 7.86
C PRO A 164 -0.73 13.35 7.46
N ALA A 165 0.30 12.51 7.26
CA ALA A 165 0.17 11.05 7.25
C ALA A 165 1.00 10.46 8.40
N LEU A 166 0.41 9.53 9.15
CA LEU A 166 1.00 8.88 10.31
C LEU A 166 1.02 7.37 10.09
N ILE A 167 2.18 6.76 10.38
CA ILE A 167 2.32 5.29 10.48
C ILE A 167 2.82 4.96 11.88
N GLU A 168 2.14 4.04 12.55
CA GLU A 168 2.45 3.55 13.89
C GLU A 168 2.72 2.05 13.83
N ASN A 169 3.90 1.61 14.29
CA ASN A 169 4.17 0.21 14.58
C ASN A 169 3.75 -0.09 16.01
N ASN A 170 2.57 -0.64 16.18
CA ASN A 170 1.99 -0.95 17.49
C ASN A 170 2.78 -2.03 18.24
N SER A 171 3.38 -2.98 17.48
CA SER A 171 4.17 -4.07 18.06
C SER A 171 5.46 -3.58 18.69
N LYS A 172 6.04 -2.49 18.18
CA LYS A 172 7.32 -1.95 18.66
C LYS A 172 7.16 -0.60 19.37
N GLY A 173 5.95 -0.04 19.41
CA GLY A 173 5.68 1.26 20.05
C GLY A 173 6.42 2.42 19.37
N THR A 174 6.59 2.37 18.06
CA THR A 174 7.26 3.42 17.26
C THR A 174 6.31 4.02 16.27
N ALA A 175 6.43 5.32 16.01
CA ALA A 175 5.58 6.04 15.08
C ALA A 175 6.38 7.10 14.32
N PHE A 176 5.91 7.42 13.11
CA PHE A 176 6.42 8.54 12.34
C PHE A 176 5.27 9.29 11.65
N LEU A 177 5.28 10.60 11.76
CA LEU A 177 4.32 11.51 11.15
C LEU A 177 5.01 12.39 10.13
N LEU A 178 4.49 12.39 8.89
CA LEU A 178 4.95 13.27 7.82
C LEU A 178 3.87 14.32 7.51
N PRO A 179 4.14 15.61 7.71
CA PRO A 179 3.24 16.69 7.31
C PRO A 179 3.42 17.03 5.83
N TYR A 180 2.30 17.29 5.14
CA TYR A 180 2.25 17.83 3.78
C TYR A 180 1.59 19.20 3.76
N ALA A 181 2.06 20.08 2.88
CA ALA A 181 1.47 21.40 2.64
C ALA A 181 1.67 21.82 1.18
N ASN A 182 0.68 22.53 0.64
CA ASN A 182 0.71 23.05 -0.74
C ASN A 182 0.85 21.96 -1.81
N GLN A 183 0.19 20.83 -1.60
CA GLN A 183 0.19 19.70 -2.52
C GLN A 183 -0.89 19.85 -3.61
N THR A 184 -0.92 18.92 -4.54
CA THR A 184 -2.01 18.80 -5.51
C THR A 184 -3.35 18.63 -4.81
N LYS A 185 -4.35 19.29 -5.37
CA LYS A 185 -5.69 19.32 -4.79
C LYS A 185 -6.32 17.95 -4.77
N LEU A 186 -6.79 17.54 -3.56
CA LEU A 186 -7.68 16.41 -3.38
C LEU A 186 -9.05 16.69 -4.01
N CYS A 187 -9.76 15.65 -4.38
CA CYS A 187 -11.13 15.74 -4.89
C CYS A 187 -12.12 16.15 -3.79
N GLN A 188 -13.27 16.67 -4.16
CA GLN A 188 -14.40 16.89 -3.25
C GLN A 188 -15.69 16.52 -3.98
N PRO A 189 -16.53 15.64 -3.44
CA PRO A 189 -16.39 14.90 -2.17
C PRO A 189 -15.30 13.83 -2.26
N TYR A 190 -14.65 13.56 -1.14
CA TYR A 190 -13.51 12.65 -1.03
C TYR A 190 -13.90 11.17 -1.06
N THR A 191 -12.90 10.30 -1.30
CA THR A 191 -12.99 8.86 -1.01
C THR A 191 -12.12 8.47 0.17
N ALA A 192 -12.58 7.48 0.95
CA ALA A 192 -11.81 6.82 1.99
C ALA A 192 -11.41 5.44 1.49
N ASP A 193 -10.12 5.10 1.59
CA ASP A 193 -9.54 3.95 0.92
C ASP A 193 -8.71 3.09 1.86
N TRP A 194 -8.91 1.74 1.78
CA TRP A 194 -8.14 0.70 2.47
C TRP A 194 -7.74 -0.35 1.44
N ILE A 195 -6.49 -0.30 0.98
CA ILE A 195 -6.09 -0.96 -0.26
C ILE A 195 -4.85 -1.84 -0.09
N VAL A 196 -4.88 -2.96 -0.79
CA VAL A 196 -3.70 -3.74 -1.20
C VAL A 196 -3.47 -3.46 -2.68
N GLU A 197 -2.26 -3.06 -3.05
CA GLU A 197 -1.94 -2.58 -4.39
C GLU A 197 -0.76 -3.33 -5.03
N ARG A 198 -0.87 -3.59 -6.33
CA ARG A 198 0.25 -3.91 -7.22
C ARG A 198 0.76 -2.61 -7.84
N PRO A 199 1.90 -2.08 -7.40
CA PRO A 199 2.44 -0.88 -8.03
C PRO A 199 2.93 -1.16 -9.45
N ARG A 200 3.09 -0.11 -10.23
CA ARG A 200 3.81 -0.18 -11.51
C ARG A 200 5.29 0.08 -11.27
N ALA A 201 6.14 -0.71 -11.90
CA ALA A 201 7.60 -0.54 -11.84
C ALA A 201 8.19 -0.55 -13.25
N HIS A 202 9.33 0.11 -13.40
CA HIS A 202 10.12 0.04 -14.61
C HIS A 202 11.00 -1.21 -14.55
N PHE A 203 10.83 -2.12 -15.50
CA PHE A 203 11.66 -3.32 -15.62
C PHE A 203 12.76 -3.12 -16.66
N PRO A 204 14.01 -3.56 -16.41
CA PRO A 204 15.07 -3.49 -17.39
C PRO A 204 14.69 -4.18 -18.70
N GLY A 205 14.85 -3.46 -19.83
CA GLY A 205 14.50 -3.97 -21.15
C GLY A 205 13.07 -3.69 -21.61
N PHE A 206 12.28 -2.99 -20.82
CA PHE A 206 10.95 -2.50 -21.20
C PHE A 206 10.92 -0.98 -21.19
N ASP A 207 10.29 -0.38 -22.19
CA ASP A 207 10.22 1.09 -22.33
C ASP A 207 9.18 1.75 -21.42
N ASN A 208 8.26 0.97 -20.85
CA ASN A 208 7.13 1.45 -20.06
C ASN A 208 7.09 0.82 -18.66
N PHE A 209 6.35 1.46 -17.77
CA PHE A 209 6.01 0.90 -16.46
C PHE A 209 5.00 -0.24 -16.59
N HIS A 210 5.27 -1.35 -15.92
CA HIS A 210 4.41 -2.53 -15.87
C HIS A 210 3.99 -2.82 -14.45
N LEU A 211 2.80 -3.40 -14.26
CA LEU A 211 2.36 -3.87 -12.95
C LEU A 211 3.31 -4.94 -12.43
N THR A 212 3.71 -4.82 -11.16
CA THR A 212 4.56 -5.82 -10.51
C THR A 212 3.81 -7.14 -10.36
N PRO A 213 4.48 -8.30 -10.40
CA PRO A 213 3.88 -9.55 -9.98
C PRO A 213 3.42 -9.45 -8.53
N LEU A 214 2.24 -10.01 -8.23
CA LEU A 214 1.68 -10.03 -6.88
C LEU A 214 2.17 -11.28 -6.14
N VAL A 215 2.82 -11.09 -5.00
CA VAL A 215 3.21 -12.19 -4.12
C VAL A 215 1.99 -12.76 -3.41
N ASP A 216 2.01 -14.05 -3.10
CA ASP A 216 1.02 -14.65 -2.20
C ASP A 216 1.25 -14.11 -0.79
N PHE A 217 0.42 -13.16 -0.39
CA PHE A 217 0.43 -12.56 0.94
C PHE A 217 -0.53 -13.26 1.91
N GLY A 218 -1.23 -14.30 1.47
CA GLY A 218 -2.29 -14.95 2.25
C GLY A 218 -3.51 -14.04 2.41
N THR A 219 -3.75 -13.56 3.61
CA THR A 219 -4.89 -12.68 3.93
C THR A 219 -4.42 -11.45 4.70
N ILE A 220 -4.87 -10.27 4.27
CA ILE A 220 -4.70 -9.00 4.96
C ILE A 220 -6.08 -8.53 5.42
N THR A 221 -6.18 -8.17 6.71
CA THR A 221 -7.40 -7.64 7.31
C THR A 221 -7.16 -6.24 7.82
N PHE A 222 -7.91 -5.27 7.29
CA PHE A 222 -7.96 -3.92 7.83
C PHE A 222 -8.99 -3.88 8.96
N THR A 223 -8.52 -3.92 10.19
CA THR A 223 -9.33 -3.77 11.39
C THR A 223 -9.43 -2.31 11.81
N GLY A 224 -10.52 -1.91 12.44
CA GLY A 224 -10.74 -0.51 12.80
C GLY A 224 -10.75 0.42 11.59
N ALA A 225 -11.06 -0.11 10.39
CA ALA A 225 -11.20 0.64 9.15
C ALA A 225 -12.31 1.68 9.32
N SER A 226 -11.92 2.95 9.48
CA SER A 226 -12.86 4.02 9.76
C SER A 226 -12.41 5.36 9.18
N ALA A 227 -13.39 6.22 8.96
CA ALA A 227 -13.20 7.59 8.50
C ALA A 227 -13.95 8.56 9.42
N THR A 228 -13.40 9.76 9.59
CA THR A 228 -14.06 10.86 10.29
C THR A 228 -14.34 11.98 9.30
N THR A 229 -15.57 12.46 9.25
CA THR A 229 -15.95 13.61 8.43
C THR A 229 -15.59 14.93 9.12
N THR A 230 -15.61 16.02 8.36
CA THR A 230 -15.28 17.36 8.88
C THR A 230 -16.27 17.84 9.97
N ASP A 231 -17.52 17.35 9.95
CA ASP A 231 -18.53 17.59 11.00
C ASP A 231 -18.38 16.65 12.21
N GLY A 232 -17.36 15.76 12.21
CA GLY A 232 -17.03 14.87 13.33
C GLY A 232 -17.78 13.55 13.34
N ARG A 233 -18.56 13.22 12.30
CA ARG A 233 -19.25 11.93 12.20
C ARG A 233 -18.23 10.82 11.91
N GLN A 234 -18.36 9.70 12.63
CA GLN A 234 -17.59 8.49 12.40
C GLN A 234 -18.31 7.59 11.38
N ILE A 235 -17.54 7.02 10.48
CA ILE A 235 -17.98 6.09 9.44
C ILE A 235 -16.99 4.92 9.47
N ASP A 236 -17.47 3.70 9.47
CA ASP A 236 -16.64 2.50 9.43
C ASP A 236 -16.94 1.64 8.19
N ALA A 237 -16.28 0.51 8.07
CA ALA A 237 -16.44 -0.39 6.94
C ALA A 237 -17.83 -1.04 6.85
N SER A 238 -18.72 -0.91 7.85
CA SER A 238 -20.11 -1.37 7.77
C SER A 238 -21.04 -0.38 7.06
N ASP A 239 -20.54 0.79 6.63
CA ASP A 239 -21.33 1.78 5.89
C ASP A 239 -21.84 1.20 4.58
N ALA A 240 -23.13 1.43 4.29
CA ALA A 240 -23.79 0.90 3.10
C ALA A 240 -23.19 1.39 1.75
N ARG A 241 -22.35 2.44 1.79
CA ARG A 241 -21.64 2.96 0.63
C ARG A 241 -20.31 2.24 0.36
N LEU A 242 -19.88 1.34 1.26
CA LEU A 242 -18.64 0.58 1.04
C LEU A 242 -18.72 -0.16 -0.28
N GLN A 243 -17.74 0.06 -1.11
CA GLN A 243 -17.53 -0.65 -2.37
C GLN A 243 -16.29 -1.52 -2.22
N LEU A 244 -16.46 -2.83 -2.31
CA LEU A 244 -15.34 -3.76 -2.32
C LEU A 244 -14.74 -3.84 -3.72
N MET A 245 -13.42 -4.05 -3.79
CA MET A 245 -12.68 -4.12 -5.03
C MET A 245 -11.80 -5.37 -5.05
N ASP A 246 -11.91 -6.17 -6.11
CA ASP A 246 -11.02 -7.30 -6.39
C ASP A 246 -9.95 -6.90 -7.39
N MET A 247 -8.77 -7.45 -7.26
CA MET A 247 -7.72 -7.33 -8.26
C MET A 247 -7.93 -8.41 -9.33
N ASP A 248 -8.15 -7.96 -10.59
CA ASP A 248 -8.43 -8.83 -11.73
C ASP A 248 -7.73 -8.28 -12.98
N ILE A 249 -6.94 -9.12 -13.65
CA ILE A 249 -6.09 -8.69 -14.77
C ILE A 249 -6.70 -8.92 -16.15
N SER A 250 -7.77 -9.67 -16.25
CA SER A 250 -8.30 -10.11 -17.56
C SER A 250 -9.77 -9.82 -17.77
N GLY A 251 -10.36 -8.94 -16.93
CA GLY A 251 -11.78 -8.62 -17.03
C GLY A 251 -12.69 -9.79 -16.58
N GLY A 252 -12.24 -10.59 -15.62
CA GLY A 252 -13.03 -11.65 -14.98
C GLY A 252 -12.41 -13.05 -15.03
N ASP A 253 -11.39 -13.26 -15.87
CA ASP A 253 -10.81 -14.60 -16.06
C ASP A 253 -9.59 -14.88 -15.16
N LEU A 254 -8.96 -13.85 -14.59
CA LEU A 254 -7.75 -13.97 -13.77
C LEU A 254 -7.82 -13.10 -12.52
N ARG A 255 -8.65 -13.55 -11.58
CA ARG A 255 -8.76 -12.90 -10.29
C ARG A 255 -7.54 -13.22 -9.43
N LEU A 256 -6.85 -12.19 -8.96
CA LEU A 256 -5.69 -12.31 -8.07
C LEU A 256 -6.06 -12.23 -6.60
N THR A 257 -7.13 -11.49 -6.27
CA THR A 257 -7.57 -11.29 -4.90
C THR A 257 -9.09 -11.41 -4.77
N ASN A 258 -9.54 -11.64 -3.54
CA ASN A 258 -10.94 -11.57 -3.17
C ASN A 258 -11.09 -10.65 -1.96
N ALA A 259 -11.73 -9.49 -2.16
CA ALA A 259 -12.05 -8.57 -1.08
C ALA A 259 -13.44 -8.89 -0.51
N THR A 260 -13.54 -9.00 0.80
CA THR A 260 -14.78 -9.23 1.54
C THR A 260 -14.86 -8.31 2.75
N MET A 261 -16.03 -8.22 3.34
CA MET A 261 -16.23 -7.58 4.64
C MET A 261 -16.56 -8.68 5.66
N ASP A 262 -15.94 -8.58 6.84
CA ASP A 262 -16.24 -9.41 8.02
C ASP A 262 -16.45 -8.47 9.21
N ASP A 263 -17.67 -8.45 9.72
CA ASP A 263 -18.14 -7.42 10.65
C ASP A 263 -17.89 -6.00 10.13
N SER A 264 -16.99 -5.24 10.78
CA SER A 264 -16.55 -3.90 10.38
C SER A 264 -15.12 -3.88 9.83
N SER A 265 -14.60 -5.05 9.39
CA SER A 265 -13.26 -5.19 8.85
C SER A 265 -13.29 -5.46 7.35
N ILE A 266 -12.33 -4.92 6.61
CA ILE A 266 -12.13 -5.23 5.19
C ILE A 266 -11.07 -6.31 5.08
N VAL A 267 -11.42 -7.43 4.45
CA VAL A 267 -10.55 -8.60 4.32
C VAL A 267 -10.18 -8.78 2.86
N VAL A 268 -8.88 -8.82 2.56
CA VAL A 268 -8.33 -9.05 1.24
C VAL A 268 -7.56 -10.36 1.26
N THR A 269 -8.00 -11.34 0.49
CA THR A 269 -7.35 -12.65 0.39
C THR A 269 -6.73 -12.82 -0.99
N TYR A 270 -5.48 -13.25 -1.05
CA TYR A 270 -4.85 -13.69 -2.28
C TYR A 270 -5.49 -15.00 -2.77
N VAL A 271 -5.90 -15.05 -4.04
CA VAL A 271 -6.54 -16.23 -4.65
C VAL A 271 -5.89 -16.62 -5.98
N GLY A 272 -4.93 -15.82 -6.44
CA GLY A 272 -4.22 -16.07 -7.68
C GLY A 272 -3.35 -17.32 -7.61
N ASN A 273 -3.25 -18.04 -8.72
CA ASN A 273 -2.42 -19.25 -8.81
C ASN A 273 -0.94 -18.96 -9.04
N GLY A 274 -0.44 -17.75 -8.73
CA GLY A 274 0.97 -17.38 -8.77
C GLY A 274 1.69 -17.57 -10.13
N LYS A 275 0.95 -17.88 -11.19
CA LYS A 275 1.50 -18.09 -12.52
C LYS A 275 1.04 -16.97 -13.45
N ILE A 276 1.78 -15.90 -13.47
CA ILE A 276 1.77 -14.93 -14.56
C ILE A 276 3.21 -14.81 -15.05
#